data_e69d115025e78154da08bed7e5eab4d1
#
_entry.id   e69d115025e78154da08bed7e5eab4d1
#
_cell.length_a   1.000
_cell.length_b   1.000
_cell.length_c   1.000
_cell.angle_alpha   90.00
_cell.angle_beta   90.00
_cell.angle_gamma   90.00
#
_symmetry.space_group_name_H-M   'P 1'
#
loop_
_entity.id
_entity.type
_entity.pdbx_description
1 polymer ?
#
loop_
_entity_poly.entity_id
_entity_poly.type
_entity_poly.pdbx_seq_one_letter_code
_entity_poly.pdbx_strand_id
1 'polypeptide(L)'
;TGIVTAIYEDVKRLKPWVKVSSSPLGRYASLEGFPAEWSCMEAVSQNPKDWLQSGRHDFIVPMMYFREENYYPFLYDWANSCPPEKVISGLGVYRLDKSEGNWPFIEIKRQIETTRKMGVGQAYFRYENLHTHTILRQWLVSCFYRYPALTPGLKNPISQIPDTPNNLRVETQGGISNISWSPADGAFTYVLYATNDSLDMNTGDQIVAVLPKNIHSCSLSIPYRNYAIVA
;
A
#
# COMPACT_ATOMS: atom_id res chain seq x y z
N THR A 1 17.55 2.25 -18.98
CA THR A 1 16.15 2.60 -19.31
C THR A 1 15.54 1.60 -20.30
N GLY A 2 16.25 1.16 -21.38
CA GLY A 2 15.72 0.23 -22.38
C GLY A 2 15.15 -1.08 -21.80
N ILE A 3 15.88 -1.76 -20.92
CA ILE A 3 15.44 -3.00 -20.27
C ILE A 3 14.16 -2.77 -19.45
N VAL A 4 14.10 -1.68 -18.66
CA VAL A 4 12.94 -1.33 -17.85
C VAL A 4 11.71 -1.10 -18.73
N THR A 5 11.87 -0.39 -19.85
CA THR A 5 10.81 -0.17 -20.83
C THR A 5 10.29 -1.50 -21.40
N ALA A 6 11.18 -2.36 -21.87
CA ALA A 6 10.82 -3.64 -22.47
C ALA A 6 10.04 -4.55 -21.48
N ILE A 7 10.51 -4.63 -20.23
CA ILE A 7 9.82 -5.40 -19.18
C ILE A 7 8.42 -4.83 -18.93
N TYR A 8 8.28 -3.50 -18.81
CA TYR A 8 6.99 -2.87 -18.55
C TYR A 8 6.00 -3.13 -19.70
N GLU A 9 6.42 -2.90 -20.94
CA GLU A 9 5.62 -3.10 -22.15
C GLU A 9 5.17 -4.57 -22.29
N ASP A 10 6.09 -5.52 -22.10
CA ASP A 10 5.76 -6.95 -22.16
C ASP A 10 4.78 -7.38 -21.07
N VAL A 11 4.97 -6.92 -19.82
CA VAL A 11 4.04 -7.23 -18.74
C VAL A 11 2.67 -6.63 -19.04
N LYS A 12 2.60 -5.36 -19.49
CA LYS A 12 1.32 -4.71 -19.79
C LYS A 12 0.62 -5.29 -21.00
N ARG A 13 1.36 -5.78 -21.98
CA ARG A 13 0.81 -6.49 -23.15
C ARG A 13 0.19 -7.82 -22.78
N LEU A 14 0.82 -8.59 -21.89
CA LEU A 14 0.38 -9.93 -21.48
C LEU A 14 -0.64 -9.90 -20.34
N LYS A 15 -0.45 -9.00 -19.38
CA LYS A 15 -1.24 -8.91 -18.14
C LYS A 15 -1.40 -7.44 -17.73
N PRO A 16 -2.27 -6.67 -18.39
CA PRO A 16 -2.39 -5.22 -18.17
C PRO A 16 -2.75 -4.85 -16.73
N TRP A 17 -3.36 -5.75 -15.98
CA TRP A 17 -3.73 -5.57 -14.56
C TRP A 17 -2.56 -5.73 -13.58
N VAL A 18 -1.42 -6.29 -14.02
CA VAL A 18 -0.26 -6.49 -13.14
C VAL A 18 0.49 -5.16 -13.00
N LYS A 19 0.76 -4.76 -11.76
CA LYS A 19 1.56 -3.58 -11.46
C LYS A 19 3.05 -3.92 -11.56
N VAL A 20 3.81 -3.00 -12.17
CA VAL A 20 5.27 -3.10 -12.33
C VAL A 20 5.94 -2.02 -11.49
N SER A 21 6.90 -2.41 -10.69
CA SER A 21 7.68 -1.52 -9.83
C SER A 21 9.13 -1.96 -9.72
N SER A 22 9.97 -1.09 -9.20
CA SER A 22 11.32 -1.43 -8.76
C SER A 22 11.60 -0.89 -7.37
N SER A 23 12.63 -1.46 -6.71
CA SER A 23 13.16 -0.98 -5.44
C SER A 23 14.55 -0.37 -5.69
N PRO A 24 14.62 0.90 -6.12
CA PRO A 24 15.90 1.58 -6.33
C PRO A 24 16.58 1.90 -5.01
N LEU A 25 17.81 2.40 -5.07
CA LEU A 25 18.49 2.94 -3.90
C LEU A 25 17.64 4.05 -3.25
N GLY A 26 17.71 4.16 -1.93
CA GLY A 26 16.88 5.08 -1.15
C GLY A 26 17.15 6.57 -1.43
N ARG A 27 18.34 6.91 -1.93
CA ARG A 27 18.73 8.27 -2.32
C ARG A 27 18.80 8.37 -3.84
N TYR A 28 18.10 9.35 -4.40
CA TYR A 28 18.12 9.54 -5.85
C TYR A 28 19.46 10.11 -6.33
N ALA A 29 19.89 11.20 -5.74
CA ALA A 29 21.14 11.91 -5.97
C ALA A 29 21.53 12.67 -4.72
N SER A 30 22.70 13.28 -4.68
CA SER A 30 23.08 14.23 -3.63
C SER A 30 22.16 15.44 -3.63
N LEU A 31 21.86 15.97 -2.46
CA LEU A 31 21.09 17.20 -2.26
C LEU A 31 21.99 18.28 -1.67
N GLU A 32 21.63 19.56 -1.84
CA GLU A 32 22.35 20.66 -1.23
C GLU A 32 22.43 20.48 0.30
N GLY A 33 23.65 20.41 0.83
CA GLY A 33 23.90 20.14 2.25
C GLY A 33 23.75 18.68 2.68
N PHE A 34 23.30 17.78 1.80
CA PHE A 34 23.12 16.35 2.11
C PHE A 34 23.74 15.47 1.02
N PRO A 35 25.05 15.17 1.09
CA PRO A 35 25.72 14.33 0.11
C PRO A 35 25.21 12.86 0.20
N ALA A 36 25.17 12.19 -0.95
CA ALA A 36 24.72 10.81 -1.07
C ALA A 36 25.72 9.98 -1.86
N GLU A 37 26.75 9.47 -1.19
CA GLU A 37 27.78 8.62 -1.81
C GLU A 37 27.21 7.40 -2.53
N TRP A 38 26.12 6.83 -2.00
CA TRP A 38 25.42 5.68 -2.55
C TRP A 38 24.01 6.09 -3.01
N SER A 39 23.92 6.55 -4.27
CA SER A 39 22.70 7.09 -4.87
C SER A 39 22.36 6.41 -6.20
N CYS A 40 21.10 6.57 -6.65
CA CYS A 40 20.62 6.00 -7.90
C CYS A 40 21.39 6.52 -9.10
N MET A 41 21.55 7.82 -9.21
CA MET A 41 22.16 8.46 -10.38
C MET A 41 23.69 8.31 -10.40
N GLU A 42 24.33 8.59 -9.28
CA GLU A 42 25.78 8.74 -9.23
C GLU A 42 26.49 7.40 -9.08
N ALA A 43 25.96 6.47 -8.25
CA ALA A 43 26.61 5.22 -7.95
C ALA A 43 26.24 4.07 -8.92
N VAL A 44 24.97 4.01 -9.38
CA VAL A 44 24.46 2.86 -10.14
C VAL A 44 23.78 3.22 -11.46
N SER A 45 23.84 4.48 -11.88
CA SER A 45 23.32 4.98 -13.16
C SER A 45 21.84 4.59 -13.39
N GLN A 46 21.03 4.61 -12.34
CA GLN A 46 19.59 4.36 -12.40
C GLN A 46 18.81 5.67 -12.34
N ASN A 47 17.80 5.81 -13.19
CA ASN A 47 16.92 6.99 -13.21
C ASN A 47 15.46 6.62 -12.89
N PRO A 48 15.14 6.19 -11.64
CA PRO A 48 13.81 5.74 -11.27
C PRO A 48 12.74 6.84 -11.31
N LYS A 49 13.11 8.11 -11.15
CA LYS A 49 12.17 9.23 -11.31
C LYS A 49 11.67 9.30 -12.77
N ASP A 50 12.56 9.19 -13.76
CA ASP A 50 12.17 9.12 -15.17
C ASP A 50 11.29 7.89 -15.46
N TRP A 51 11.62 6.72 -14.92
CA TRP A 51 10.82 5.51 -15.14
C TRP A 51 9.37 5.68 -14.63
N LEU A 52 9.17 6.37 -13.52
CA LEU A 52 7.86 6.66 -12.97
C LEU A 52 7.12 7.75 -13.76
N GLN A 53 7.81 8.86 -14.08
CA GLN A 53 7.25 10.01 -14.80
C GLN A 53 6.87 9.66 -16.24
N SER A 54 7.68 8.85 -16.91
CA SER A 54 7.43 8.38 -18.28
C SER A 54 6.45 7.19 -18.36
N GLY A 55 5.88 6.77 -17.22
CA GLY A 55 4.88 5.70 -17.16
C GLY A 55 5.44 4.30 -17.36
N ARG A 56 6.75 4.06 -17.15
CA ARG A 56 7.40 2.75 -17.21
C ARG A 56 7.37 2.00 -15.87
N HIS A 57 6.78 2.61 -14.84
CA HIS A 57 6.49 2.01 -13.54
C HIS A 57 5.14 2.50 -13.05
N ASP A 58 4.39 1.63 -12.38
CA ASP A 58 3.14 1.98 -11.73
C ASP A 58 3.40 2.69 -10.40
N PHE A 59 4.46 2.28 -9.70
CA PHE A 59 4.97 2.88 -8.46
C PHE A 59 6.45 2.51 -8.26
N ILE A 60 7.12 3.13 -7.29
CA ILE A 60 8.51 2.83 -6.91
C ILE A 60 8.62 2.63 -5.41
N VAL A 61 9.60 1.78 -5.00
CA VAL A 61 9.84 1.44 -3.59
C VAL A 61 11.31 1.74 -3.25
N PRO A 62 11.73 3.00 -3.07
CA PRO A 62 13.11 3.34 -2.70
C PRO A 62 13.51 2.65 -1.38
N MET A 63 14.68 2.02 -1.36
CA MET A 63 15.23 1.31 -0.18
C MET A 63 15.81 2.32 0.82
N MET A 64 14.95 2.99 1.57
CA MET A 64 15.30 4.09 2.48
C MET A 64 15.67 3.57 3.89
N TYR A 65 16.66 2.69 3.99
CA TYR A 65 17.09 2.04 5.25
C TYR A 65 18.08 2.92 6.02
N PHE A 66 17.74 4.20 6.14
CA PHE A 66 18.51 5.25 6.80
C PHE A 66 17.68 5.91 7.91
N ARG A 67 18.27 6.86 8.65
CA ARG A 67 17.59 7.66 9.66
C ARG A 67 18.08 9.13 9.64
N GLU A 68 17.31 10.00 10.31
CA GLU A 68 17.67 11.41 10.54
C GLU A 68 18.01 12.13 9.22
N GLU A 69 19.11 12.89 9.16
CA GLU A 69 19.56 13.63 7.98
C GLU A 69 19.81 12.74 6.74
N ASN A 70 20.01 11.46 6.94
CA ASN A 70 20.17 10.49 5.86
C ASN A 70 18.85 9.93 5.33
N TYR A 71 17.72 10.22 5.99
CA TYR A 71 16.39 9.74 5.62
C TYR A 71 15.46 10.88 5.19
N TYR A 72 15.19 11.85 6.07
CA TYR A 72 14.12 12.83 5.86
C TYR A 72 14.32 13.75 4.67
N PRO A 73 15.51 14.33 4.40
CA PRO A 73 15.71 15.16 3.20
C PRO A 73 15.44 14.39 1.90
N PHE A 74 15.84 13.13 1.84
CA PHE A 74 15.65 12.28 0.66
C PHE A 74 14.20 11.80 0.53
N LEU A 75 13.48 11.60 1.63
CA LEU A 75 12.04 11.34 1.59
C LEU A 75 11.28 12.54 1.00
N TYR A 76 11.63 13.76 1.43
CA TYR A 76 11.07 15.00 0.86
C TYR A 76 11.40 15.15 -0.62
N ASP A 77 12.62 14.83 -1.03
CA ASP A 77 13.02 14.85 -2.44
C ASP A 77 12.17 13.87 -3.28
N TRP A 78 11.96 12.66 -2.81
CA TRP A 78 11.09 11.69 -3.49
C TRP A 78 9.65 12.18 -3.59
N ALA A 79 9.07 12.66 -2.51
CA ALA A 79 7.67 13.09 -2.45
C ALA A 79 7.39 14.38 -3.25
N ASN A 80 8.39 15.27 -3.36
CA ASN A 80 8.26 16.51 -4.13
C ASN A 80 8.54 16.32 -5.63
N SER A 81 9.36 15.35 -5.98
CA SER A 81 9.74 15.09 -7.38
C SER A 81 8.86 14.07 -8.09
N CYS A 82 8.08 13.31 -7.36
CA CYS A 82 7.19 12.26 -7.88
C CYS A 82 5.81 12.40 -7.23
N PRO A 83 4.74 11.88 -7.87
CA PRO A 83 3.44 11.79 -7.22
C PRO A 83 3.55 10.97 -5.92
N PRO A 84 3.27 11.54 -4.73
CA PRO A 84 3.51 10.87 -3.45
C PRO A 84 2.81 9.51 -3.33
N GLU A 85 1.61 9.38 -3.89
CA GLU A 85 0.82 8.14 -3.91
C GLU A 85 1.44 7.01 -4.72
N LYS A 86 2.46 7.30 -5.52
CA LYS A 86 3.26 6.34 -6.30
C LYS A 86 4.63 6.05 -5.71
N VAL A 87 4.96 6.72 -4.62
CA VAL A 87 6.21 6.49 -3.88
C VAL A 87 5.88 5.67 -2.64
N ILE A 88 6.58 4.57 -2.46
CA ILE A 88 6.45 3.70 -1.29
C ILE A 88 7.80 3.66 -0.61
N SER A 89 7.95 4.33 0.53
CA SER A 89 9.20 4.31 1.28
C SER A 89 9.51 2.91 1.82
N GLY A 90 10.62 2.33 1.41
CA GLY A 90 11.16 1.11 1.99
C GLY A 90 11.74 1.40 3.38
N LEU A 91 11.09 0.91 4.43
CA LEU A 91 11.49 1.13 5.83
C LEU A 91 12.31 -0.04 6.34
N GLY A 92 13.48 0.24 6.88
CA GLY A 92 14.40 -0.77 7.41
C GLY A 92 14.02 -1.24 8.81
N VAL A 93 12.88 -1.93 8.97
CA VAL A 93 12.43 -2.42 10.29
C VAL A 93 13.37 -3.46 10.89
N TYR A 94 14.18 -4.15 10.08
CA TYR A 94 15.25 -5.04 10.55
C TYR A 94 16.30 -4.31 11.39
N ARG A 95 16.45 -3.00 11.20
CA ARG A 95 17.37 -2.17 11.99
C ARG A 95 17.00 -2.06 13.47
N LEU A 96 15.80 -2.49 13.86
CA LEU A 96 15.41 -2.63 15.27
C LEU A 96 16.18 -3.76 15.98
N ASP A 97 16.66 -4.75 15.23
CA ASP A 97 17.43 -5.85 15.80
C ASP A 97 18.80 -5.37 16.29
N LYS A 98 19.23 -5.90 17.44
CA LYS A 98 20.51 -5.53 18.05
C LYS A 98 21.71 -5.79 17.15
N SER A 99 21.67 -6.85 16.36
CA SER A 99 22.73 -7.24 15.42
C SER A 99 22.75 -6.40 14.13
N GLU A 100 21.65 -5.69 13.83
CA GLU A 100 21.45 -5.01 12.55
C GLU A 100 21.45 -3.47 12.67
N GLY A 101 21.67 -2.95 13.87
CA GLY A 101 21.75 -1.49 14.08
C GLY A 101 21.15 -1.01 15.38
N ASN A 102 20.30 -1.81 16.03
CA ASN A 102 19.69 -1.51 17.33
C ASN A 102 19.01 -0.13 17.37
N TRP A 103 18.25 0.17 16.30
CA TRP A 103 17.55 1.46 16.23
C TRP A 103 16.45 1.54 17.29
N PRO A 104 16.24 2.71 17.89
CA PRO A 104 15.13 2.88 18.81
C PRO A 104 13.81 2.81 18.04
N PHE A 105 12.80 2.18 18.64
CA PHE A 105 11.45 2.05 18.05
C PHE A 105 10.85 3.39 17.62
N ILE A 106 11.14 4.46 18.37
CA ILE A 106 10.65 5.82 18.07
C ILE A 106 11.10 6.32 16.69
N GLU A 107 12.25 5.87 16.18
CA GLU A 107 12.71 6.26 14.83
C GLU A 107 11.81 5.66 13.75
N ILE A 108 11.56 4.35 13.80
CA ILE A 108 10.66 3.69 12.85
C ILE A 108 9.24 4.27 12.94
N LYS A 109 8.76 4.53 14.17
CA LYS A 109 7.47 5.19 14.38
C LYS A 109 7.40 6.55 13.68
N ARG A 110 8.42 7.40 13.87
CA ARG A 110 8.51 8.73 13.24
C ARG A 110 8.53 8.64 11.71
N GLN A 111 9.28 7.70 11.14
CA GLN A 111 9.32 7.47 9.69
C GLN A 111 7.94 7.09 9.15
N ILE A 112 7.22 6.19 9.81
CA ILE A 112 5.86 5.78 9.42
C ILE A 112 4.90 6.95 9.50
N GLU A 113 4.91 7.72 10.59
CA GLU A 113 4.04 8.88 10.76
C GLU A 113 4.33 9.97 9.71
N THR A 114 5.61 10.19 9.40
CA THR A 114 6.02 11.19 8.40
C THR A 114 5.60 10.78 6.99
N THR A 115 5.85 9.54 6.58
CA THR A 115 5.44 9.04 5.25
C THR A 115 3.92 9.15 5.07
N ARG A 116 3.14 8.79 6.09
CA ARG A 116 1.68 8.92 6.03
C ARG A 116 1.21 10.38 5.90
N LYS A 117 1.80 11.30 6.65
CA LYS A 117 1.50 12.74 6.54
C LYS A 117 1.80 13.29 5.15
N MET A 118 2.79 12.72 4.46
CA MET A 118 3.18 13.13 3.12
C MET A 118 2.42 12.40 2.00
N GLY A 119 1.50 11.50 2.32
CA GLY A 119 0.80 10.66 1.33
C GLY A 119 1.67 9.61 0.66
N VAL A 120 2.85 9.31 1.23
CA VAL A 120 3.79 8.30 0.75
C VAL A 120 3.44 6.94 1.37
N GLY A 121 3.44 5.88 0.55
CA GLY A 121 3.24 4.51 1.02
C GLY A 121 4.41 3.97 1.84
N GLN A 122 4.22 2.78 2.45
CA GLN A 122 5.26 2.12 3.24
C GLN A 122 5.44 0.66 2.82
N ALA A 123 6.70 0.22 2.73
CA ALA A 123 7.09 -1.18 2.59
C ALA A 123 8.08 -1.54 3.72
N TYR A 124 7.76 -2.54 4.49
CA TYR A 124 8.54 -2.92 5.68
C TYR A 124 9.54 -4.01 5.34
N PHE A 125 10.81 -3.69 5.35
CA PHE A 125 11.87 -4.65 5.11
C PHE A 125 12.49 -5.07 6.44
N ARG A 126 12.27 -6.30 6.88
CA ARG A 126 11.63 -7.42 6.16
C ARG A 126 10.49 -8.03 6.98
N TYR A 127 9.71 -8.93 6.38
CA TYR A 127 8.55 -9.58 7.00
C TYR A 127 8.86 -10.26 8.34
N GLU A 128 9.98 -10.96 8.43
CA GLU A 128 10.44 -11.64 9.66
C GLU A 128 10.47 -10.68 10.86
N ASN A 129 10.96 -9.45 10.66
CA ASN A 129 11.05 -8.45 11.73
C ASN A 129 9.67 -7.92 12.16
N LEU A 130 8.69 -7.85 11.25
CA LEU A 130 7.29 -7.58 11.64
C LEU A 130 6.70 -8.72 12.47
N HIS A 131 7.11 -9.97 12.21
CA HIS A 131 6.65 -11.11 12.97
C HIS A 131 7.28 -11.15 14.38
N THR A 132 8.56 -10.88 14.50
CA THR A 132 9.32 -10.94 15.76
C THR A 132 9.12 -9.70 16.64
N HIS A 133 9.02 -8.51 16.07
CA HIS A 133 8.75 -7.26 16.79
C HIS A 133 7.25 -7.05 17.05
N THR A 134 6.71 -7.76 18.03
CA THR A 134 5.28 -7.76 18.37
C THR A 134 4.74 -6.37 18.73
N ILE A 135 5.53 -5.53 19.39
CA ILE A 135 5.16 -4.15 19.76
C ILE A 135 4.93 -3.32 18.49
N LEU A 136 5.82 -3.39 17.50
CA LEU A 136 5.66 -2.69 16.22
C LEU A 136 4.39 -3.17 15.52
N ARG A 137 4.19 -4.49 15.42
CA ARG A 137 3.01 -5.07 14.76
C ARG A 137 1.71 -4.64 15.43
N GLN A 138 1.63 -4.74 16.76
CA GLN A 138 0.44 -4.32 17.51
C GLN A 138 0.15 -2.84 17.33
N TRP A 139 1.16 -1.99 17.37
CA TRP A 139 1.02 -0.56 17.15
C TRP A 139 0.53 -0.24 15.72
N LEU A 140 1.09 -0.91 14.70
CA LEU A 140 0.65 -0.76 13.31
C LEU A 140 -0.83 -1.11 13.14
N VAL A 141 -1.25 -2.27 13.68
CA VAL A 141 -2.63 -2.72 13.59
C VAL A 141 -3.58 -1.76 14.31
N SER A 142 -3.23 -1.34 15.53
CA SER A 142 -4.11 -0.49 16.34
C SER A 142 -4.22 0.96 15.81
N CYS A 143 -3.14 1.50 15.21
CA CYS A 143 -3.10 2.90 14.80
C CYS A 143 -3.42 3.12 13.31
N PHE A 144 -2.99 2.21 12.41
CA PHE A 144 -3.02 2.47 10.98
C PHE A 144 -3.73 1.42 10.13
N TYR A 145 -3.71 0.16 10.56
CA TYR A 145 -4.26 -0.96 9.79
C TYR A 145 -5.41 -1.65 10.53
N ARG A 146 -6.18 -0.87 11.25
CA ARG A 146 -7.35 -1.35 11.99
C ARG A 146 -8.44 -1.87 11.05
N TYR A 147 -8.58 -1.24 9.90
CA TYR A 147 -9.57 -1.57 8.88
C TYR A 147 -8.87 -2.08 7.61
N PRO A 148 -9.50 -2.98 6.86
CA PRO A 148 -9.03 -3.34 5.52
C PRO A 148 -8.94 -2.10 4.62
N ALA A 149 -7.99 -2.11 3.69
CA ALA A 149 -7.83 -1.03 2.71
C ALA A 149 -7.94 -1.58 1.30
N LEU A 150 -8.46 -0.75 0.39
CA LEU A 150 -8.51 -1.09 -1.02
C LEU A 150 -7.11 -0.94 -1.62
N THR A 151 -6.76 -1.87 -2.51
CA THR A 151 -5.57 -1.71 -3.35
C THR A 151 -5.80 -0.55 -4.31
N PRO A 152 -4.89 0.45 -4.38
CA PRO A 152 -5.02 1.56 -5.31
C PRO A 152 -5.22 1.07 -6.75
N GLY A 153 -6.18 1.65 -7.47
CA GLY A 153 -6.48 1.31 -8.84
C GLY A 153 -5.31 1.58 -9.80
N LEU A 154 -5.34 0.98 -10.98
CA LEU A 154 -4.48 1.35 -12.10
C LEU A 154 -5.04 2.60 -12.79
N LYS A 155 -4.16 3.44 -13.38
CA LYS A 155 -4.59 4.62 -14.16
C LYS A 155 -5.41 4.27 -15.41
N ASN A 156 -5.19 3.08 -15.98
CA ASN A 156 -5.98 2.55 -17.08
C ASN A 156 -6.83 1.41 -16.52
N PRO A 157 -8.01 1.70 -15.99
CA PRO A 157 -8.92 0.65 -15.54
C PRO A 157 -9.26 -0.25 -16.74
N ILE A 158 -9.37 -1.53 -16.47
CA ILE A 158 -9.97 -2.48 -17.39
C ILE A 158 -11.30 -1.88 -17.82
N SER A 159 -11.57 -1.87 -19.09
CA SER A 159 -12.63 -1.09 -19.76
C SER A 159 -14.07 -1.42 -19.33
N GLN A 160 -14.27 -2.33 -18.41
CA GLN A 160 -15.57 -2.78 -17.97
C GLN A 160 -15.75 -2.49 -16.47
N ILE A 161 -16.67 -1.59 -16.17
CA ILE A 161 -17.14 -1.38 -14.79
C ILE A 161 -17.94 -2.63 -14.41
N PRO A 162 -17.65 -3.27 -13.26
CA PRO A 162 -18.43 -4.40 -12.78
C PRO A 162 -19.90 -4.03 -12.57
N ASP A 163 -20.77 -5.01 -12.74
CA ASP A 163 -22.17 -4.85 -12.36
C ASP A 163 -22.30 -4.67 -10.85
N THR A 164 -23.39 -4.03 -10.43
CA THR A 164 -23.68 -3.88 -9.00
C THR A 164 -24.13 -5.24 -8.43
N PRO A 165 -23.48 -5.73 -7.36
CA PRO A 165 -23.94 -6.91 -6.66
C PRO A 165 -25.38 -6.71 -6.16
N ASN A 166 -26.19 -7.76 -6.25
CA ASN A 166 -27.59 -7.72 -5.85
C ASN A 166 -27.91 -8.84 -4.85
N ASN A 167 -29.18 -8.86 -4.37
CA ASN A 167 -29.66 -9.85 -3.41
C ASN A 167 -28.84 -9.91 -2.11
N LEU A 168 -28.34 -8.76 -1.63
CA LEU A 168 -27.67 -8.69 -0.33
C LEU A 168 -28.64 -9.14 0.76
N ARG A 169 -28.28 -10.19 1.50
CA ARG A 169 -29.01 -10.72 2.65
C ARG A 169 -28.12 -10.71 3.87
N VAL A 170 -28.71 -10.36 5.00
CA VAL A 170 -28.04 -10.33 6.30
C VAL A 170 -28.92 -11.07 7.30
N GLU A 171 -28.41 -12.14 7.87
CA GLU A 171 -29.07 -12.93 8.91
C GLU A 171 -28.23 -12.87 10.18
N THR A 172 -28.78 -12.33 11.25
CA THR A 172 -28.08 -12.22 12.53
C THR A 172 -28.61 -13.19 13.54
N GLN A 173 -27.77 -14.07 14.05
CA GLN A 173 -28.10 -15.04 15.08
C GLN A 173 -26.97 -15.17 16.10
N GLY A 174 -27.25 -15.10 17.38
CA GLY A 174 -26.24 -15.25 18.44
C GLY A 174 -25.10 -14.21 18.39
N GLY A 175 -25.36 -12.99 17.87
CA GLY A 175 -24.36 -11.94 17.73
C GLY A 175 -23.45 -12.08 16.50
N ILE A 176 -23.68 -13.09 15.68
CA ILE A 176 -22.98 -13.29 14.40
C ILE A 176 -23.90 -12.89 13.26
N SER A 177 -23.42 -12.03 12.35
CA SER A 177 -24.11 -11.67 11.12
C SER A 177 -23.55 -12.50 9.97
N ASN A 178 -24.40 -13.31 9.34
CA ASN A 178 -24.09 -14.03 8.10
C ASN A 178 -24.60 -13.19 6.93
N ILE A 179 -23.69 -12.81 6.05
CA ILE A 179 -23.93 -11.93 4.91
C ILE A 179 -23.73 -12.71 3.64
N SER A 180 -24.66 -12.59 2.69
CA SER A 180 -24.56 -13.22 1.36
C SER A 180 -25.11 -12.31 0.28
N TRP A 181 -24.64 -12.48 -0.96
CA TRP A 181 -25.04 -11.70 -2.13
C TRP A 181 -24.94 -12.54 -3.40
N SER A 182 -25.57 -12.08 -4.49
CA SER A 182 -25.43 -12.70 -5.79
C SER A 182 -24.15 -12.23 -6.47
N PRO A 183 -23.49 -13.10 -7.27
CA PRO A 183 -22.35 -12.71 -8.10
C PRO A 183 -22.67 -11.51 -8.99
N ALA A 184 -21.68 -10.66 -9.24
CA ALA A 184 -21.74 -9.56 -10.17
C ALA A 184 -20.80 -9.82 -11.35
N ASP A 185 -21.29 -9.62 -12.58
CA ASP A 185 -20.47 -9.78 -13.76
C ASP A 185 -19.35 -8.73 -13.80
N GLY A 186 -18.16 -9.15 -14.22
CA GLY A 186 -16.99 -8.28 -14.25
C GLY A 186 -16.31 -8.05 -12.91
N ALA A 187 -16.84 -8.57 -11.79
CA ALA A 187 -16.24 -8.40 -10.46
C ALA A 187 -14.84 -9.04 -10.37
N PHE A 188 -13.90 -8.30 -9.80
CA PHE A 188 -12.59 -8.81 -9.38
C PHE A 188 -12.52 -9.04 -7.88
N THR A 189 -13.20 -8.20 -7.14
CA THR A 189 -13.17 -8.16 -5.67
C THR A 189 -14.53 -7.66 -5.20
N TYR A 190 -15.01 -8.13 -4.06
CA TYR A 190 -16.14 -7.53 -3.37
C TYR A 190 -15.65 -6.79 -2.14
N VAL A 191 -16.22 -5.60 -1.91
CA VAL A 191 -15.96 -4.79 -0.73
C VAL A 191 -17.24 -4.69 0.08
N LEU A 192 -17.20 -5.25 1.29
CA LEU A 192 -18.32 -5.16 2.24
C LEU A 192 -18.09 -3.98 3.17
N TYR A 193 -19.04 -3.07 3.18
CA TYR A 193 -19.15 -1.98 4.14
C TYR A 193 -20.18 -2.32 5.20
N ALA A 194 -19.91 -1.97 6.44
CA ALA A 194 -20.87 -2.09 7.54
C ALA A 194 -20.61 -1.03 8.61
N THR A 195 -21.70 -0.45 9.13
CA THR A 195 -21.65 0.59 10.16
C THR A 195 -22.93 0.63 10.98
N ASN A 196 -22.86 1.20 12.19
CA ASN A 196 -24.02 1.52 13.02
C ASN A 196 -24.59 2.92 12.77
N ASP A 197 -23.83 3.75 12.05
CA ASP A 197 -24.14 5.12 11.67
C ASP A 197 -24.61 5.21 10.20
N SER A 198 -24.60 6.40 9.62
CA SER A 198 -24.86 6.60 8.19
C SER A 198 -23.78 5.93 7.36
N LEU A 199 -24.23 5.18 6.35
CA LEU A 199 -23.33 4.47 5.46
C LEU A 199 -22.70 5.47 4.48
N ASP A 200 -21.36 5.53 4.47
CA ASP A 200 -20.56 6.33 3.53
C ASP A 200 -19.46 5.47 2.92
N MET A 201 -19.65 5.07 1.66
CA MET A 201 -18.69 4.23 0.93
C MET A 201 -17.43 4.98 0.48
N ASN A 202 -17.34 6.31 0.72
CA ASN A 202 -16.13 7.07 0.45
C ASN A 202 -15.13 7.02 1.62
N THR A 203 -15.50 6.46 2.76
CA THR A 203 -14.65 6.32 3.94
C THR A 203 -14.16 4.89 4.10
N GLY A 204 -12.85 4.73 4.33
CA GLY A 204 -12.24 3.41 4.52
C GLY A 204 -12.52 2.77 5.88
N ASP A 205 -12.96 3.54 6.86
CA ASP A 205 -13.25 3.08 8.22
C ASP A 205 -14.52 2.24 8.35
N GLN A 206 -15.37 2.23 7.31
CA GLN A 206 -16.56 1.38 7.23
C GLN A 206 -16.33 0.08 6.45
N ILE A 207 -15.14 -0.12 5.88
CA ILE A 207 -14.79 -1.37 5.19
C ILE A 207 -14.56 -2.45 6.25
N VAL A 208 -15.39 -3.50 6.23
CA VAL A 208 -15.28 -4.63 7.16
C VAL A 208 -14.68 -5.88 6.51
N ALA A 209 -14.78 -6.01 5.17
CA ALA A 209 -14.13 -7.09 4.44
C ALA A 209 -13.82 -6.69 2.99
N VAL A 210 -12.71 -7.22 2.47
CA VAL A 210 -12.35 -7.20 1.04
C VAL A 210 -12.18 -8.65 0.63
N LEU A 211 -13.02 -9.12 -0.29
CA LEU A 211 -13.19 -10.53 -0.61
C LEU A 211 -12.92 -10.79 -2.10
N PRO A 212 -12.25 -11.88 -2.45
CA PRO A 212 -12.01 -12.22 -3.85
C PRO A 212 -13.33 -12.57 -4.58
N LYS A 213 -13.33 -12.44 -5.90
CA LYS A 213 -14.50 -12.58 -6.77
C LYS A 213 -15.31 -13.88 -6.63
N ASN A 214 -14.68 -14.94 -6.17
CA ASN A 214 -15.31 -16.26 -5.99
C ASN A 214 -15.96 -16.45 -4.60
N ILE A 215 -15.93 -15.44 -3.74
CA ILE A 215 -16.54 -15.47 -2.42
C ILE A 215 -17.80 -14.60 -2.46
N HIS A 216 -18.94 -15.17 -2.13
CA HIS A 216 -20.25 -14.49 -2.18
C HIS A 216 -20.97 -14.52 -0.81
N SER A 217 -20.24 -14.87 0.24
CA SER A 217 -20.73 -14.82 1.61
C SER A 217 -19.59 -14.66 2.60
N CYS A 218 -19.91 -14.07 3.75
CA CYS A 218 -18.97 -14.01 4.88
C CYS A 218 -19.77 -13.88 6.20
N SER A 219 -19.08 -14.09 7.32
CA SER A 219 -19.65 -13.92 8.65
C SER A 219 -18.86 -12.85 9.42
N LEU A 220 -19.57 -11.98 10.12
CA LEU A 220 -19.00 -10.99 11.02
C LEU A 220 -19.41 -11.33 12.46
N SER A 221 -18.44 -11.32 13.36
CA SER A 221 -18.66 -11.58 14.80
C SER A 221 -19.29 -10.40 15.55
N ILE A 222 -19.54 -9.28 14.88
CA ILE A 222 -20.19 -8.09 15.41
C ILE A 222 -21.31 -7.69 14.45
N PRO A 223 -22.57 -7.59 14.88
CA PRO A 223 -23.65 -7.10 14.05
C PRO A 223 -23.59 -5.58 13.88
N TYR A 224 -23.94 -5.11 12.70
CA TYR A 224 -24.11 -3.69 12.37
C TYR A 224 -25.56 -3.41 11.98
N ARG A 225 -25.94 -2.13 11.88
CA ARG A 225 -27.28 -1.72 11.45
C ARG A 225 -27.38 -1.58 9.93
N ASN A 226 -26.32 -1.12 9.30
CA ASN A 226 -26.29 -0.80 7.88
C ASN A 226 -25.17 -1.58 7.18
N TYR A 227 -25.49 -2.13 6.01
CA TYR A 227 -24.56 -2.90 5.19
C TYR A 227 -24.66 -2.47 3.71
N ALA A 228 -23.55 -2.47 3.00
CA ALA A 228 -23.52 -2.39 1.55
C ALA A 228 -22.42 -3.28 0.98
N ILE A 229 -22.64 -3.75 -0.24
CA ILE A 229 -21.65 -4.53 -1.01
C ILE A 229 -21.43 -3.87 -2.36
N VAL A 230 -20.17 -3.73 -2.76
CA VAL A 230 -19.77 -3.25 -4.10
C VAL A 230 -18.78 -4.23 -4.73
N ALA A 231 -18.67 -4.19 -6.05
CA ALA A 231 -17.77 -5.01 -6.83
C ALA A 231 -16.65 -4.18 -7.45
#